data_a134b86e6dbb35e0b73390fddcbbebb2
#
_entry.id   a134b86e6dbb35e0b73390fddcbbebb2
#
_cell.length_a   1.000
_cell.length_b   1.000
_cell.length_c   1.000
_cell.angle_alpha   90.00
_cell.angle_beta   90.00
_cell.angle_gamma   90.00
#
_symmetry.space_group_name_H-M   'P 1'
#
loop_
_entity.id
_entity.type
_entity.pdbx_description
1 polymer ?
#
loop_
_entity_poly.entity_id
_entity_poly.type
_entity_poly.pdbx_seq_one_letter_code
_entity_poly.pdbx_strand_id
1 'polypeptide(L)'
;MLADVFETYRRMSRKTYGLDTAHYFSLPGMCWGALLKLTGVKLELLTDINIHLFVERGLRGGISMVSTRHAKANNEQCPDYDSEKPKTWIQYLDTNNLYGWALSQKLLIGGFK
;
A
#
# COMPACT_ATOMS: atom_id res chain seq x y z
N MET A 1 -21.75 -3.18 -21.27
CA MET A 1 -21.09 -2.08 -20.50
C MET A 1 -19.93 -2.59 -19.64
N LEU A 2 -20.14 -3.33 -18.53
CA LEU A 2 -18.99 -3.79 -17.70
C LEU A 2 -18.09 -4.76 -18.45
N ALA A 3 -18.64 -5.70 -19.19
CA ALA A 3 -17.90 -6.65 -20.02
C ALA A 3 -17.05 -5.95 -21.07
N ASP A 4 -17.53 -4.91 -21.71
CA ASP A 4 -16.80 -4.14 -22.73
C ASP A 4 -15.62 -3.38 -22.13
N VAL A 5 -15.80 -2.83 -20.93
CA VAL A 5 -14.73 -2.16 -20.17
C VAL A 5 -13.64 -3.17 -19.81
N PHE A 6 -14.04 -4.35 -19.31
CA PHE A 6 -13.12 -5.42 -18.96
C PHE A 6 -12.35 -5.94 -20.19
N GLU A 7 -13.02 -6.16 -21.31
CA GLU A 7 -12.37 -6.61 -22.55
C GLU A 7 -11.40 -5.54 -23.11
N THR A 8 -11.75 -4.27 -22.99
CA THR A 8 -10.86 -3.18 -23.35
C THR A 8 -9.61 -3.17 -22.46
N TYR A 9 -9.79 -3.37 -21.14
CA TYR A 9 -8.70 -3.48 -20.19
C TYR A 9 -7.78 -4.69 -20.49
N ARG A 10 -8.36 -5.85 -20.79
CA ARG A 10 -7.60 -7.05 -21.23
C ARG A 10 -6.72 -6.75 -22.44
N ARG A 11 -7.31 -6.10 -23.45
CA ARG A 11 -6.61 -5.75 -24.69
C ARG A 11 -5.44 -4.79 -24.42
N MET A 12 -5.67 -3.77 -23.60
CA MET A 12 -4.62 -2.83 -23.20
C MET A 12 -3.50 -3.54 -22.43
N SER A 13 -3.85 -4.39 -21.47
CA SER A 13 -2.88 -5.12 -20.65
C SER A 13 -2.02 -6.09 -21.48
N ARG A 14 -2.62 -6.79 -22.42
CA ARG A 14 -1.90 -7.64 -23.37
C ARG A 14 -0.94 -6.83 -24.24
N LYS A 15 -1.38 -5.67 -24.71
CA LYS A 15 -0.56 -4.79 -25.54
C LYS A 15 0.61 -4.18 -24.77
N THR A 16 0.38 -3.75 -23.52
CA THR A 16 1.37 -3.03 -22.72
C THR A 16 2.33 -3.96 -21.99
N TYR A 17 1.80 -5.01 -21.35
CA TYR A 17 2.58 -5.91 -20.49
C TYR A 17 2.75 -7.31 -21.08
N GLY A 18 2.02 -7.63 -22.16
CA GLY A 18 1.94 -8.98 -22.69
C GLY A 18 1.31 -9.97 -21.72
N LEU A 19 0.43 -9.48 -20.81
CA LEU A 19 -0.26 -10.26 -19.80
C LEU A 19 -1.76 -10.14 -19.99
N ASP A 20 -2.48 -11.25 -19.81
CA ASP A 20 -3.94 -11.26 -19.83
C ASP A 20 -4.47 -11.17 -18.41
N THR A 21 -5.23 -10.12 -18.14
CA THR A 21 -5.85 -9.87 -16.83
C THR A 21 -6.80 -10.97 -16.38
N ALA A 22 -7.36 -11.75 -17.31
CA ALA A 22 -8.23 -12.87 -16.99
C ALA A 22 -7.54 -14.03 -16.26
N HIS A 23 -6.19 -14.08 -16.29
CA HIS A 23 -5.41 -15.08 -15.57
C HIS A 23 -5.04 -14.69 -14.14
N TYR A 24 -5.47 -13.51 -13.69
CA TYR A 24 -5.14 -12.98 -12.38
C TYR A 24 -6.38 -12.83 -11.52
N PHE A 25 -6.28 -13.26 -10.28
CA PHE A 25 -7.35 -13.14 -9.30
C PHE A 25 -7.58 -11.69 -8.86
N SER A 26 -6.52 -10.88 -8.85
CA SER A 26 -6.58 -9.50 -8.37
C SER A 26 -5.62 -8.58 -9.13
N LEU A 27 -5.93 -7.28 -9.12
CA LEU A 27 -5.06 -6.27 -9.71
C LEU A 27 -3.65 -6.23 -9.09
N PRO A 28 -3.46 -6.31 -7.75
CA PRO A 28 -2.13 -6.40 -7.17
C PRO A 28 -1.32 -7.60 -7.69
N GLY A 29 -1.94 -8.75 -7.84
CA GLY A 29 -1.28 -9.93 -8.41
C GLY A 29 -0.84 -9.74 -9.86
N MET A 30 -1.68 -9.07 -10.66
CA MET A 30 -1.33 -8.71 -12.03
C MET A 30 -0.17 -7.69 -12.07
N CYS A 31 -0.21 -6.67 -11.24
CA CYS A 31 0.85 -5.65 -11.15
C CYS A 31 2.18 -6.29 -10.76
N TRP A 32 2.16 -7.23 -9.83
CA TRP A 32 3.34 -8.01 -9.44
C TRP A 32 3.91 -8.81 -10.62
N GLY A 33 3.06 -9.54 -11.34
CA GLY A 33 3.46 -10.27 -12.54
C GLY A 33 4.03 -9.35 -13.63
N ALA A 34 3.41 -8.19 -13.84
CA ALA A 34 3.88 -7.17 -14.78
C ALA A 34 5.25 -6.60 -14.37
N LEU A 35 5.44 -6.31 -13.08
CA LEU A 35 6.70 -5.83 -12.52
C LEU A 35 7.83 -6.83 -12.80
N LEU A 36 7.65 -8.09 -12.43
CA LEU A 36 8.66 -9.13 -12.65
C LEU A 36 8.98 -9.32 -14.14
N LYS A 37 7.94 -9.30 -14.98
CA LYS A 37 8.11 -9.47 -16.44
C LYS A 37 8.84 -8.29 -17.08
N LEU A 38 8.52 -7.06 -16.72
CA LEU A 38 9.13 -5.86 -17.29
C LEU A 38 10.58 -5.66 -16.80
N THR A 39 10.83 -5.95 -15.55
CA THR A 39 12.17 -5.77 -14.95
C THR A 39 13.11 -6.93 -15.23
N GLY A 40 12.58 -8.12 -15.53
CA GLY A 40 13.36 -9.35 -15.66
C GLY A 40 14.04 -9.79 -14.35
N VAL A 41 13.67 -9.21 -13.23
CA VAL A 41 14.24 -9.52 -11.91
C VAL A 41 13.92 -10.96 -11.53
N LYS A 42 14.94 -11.68 -11.08
CA LYS A 42 14.79 -13.01 -10.47
C LYS A 42 14.89 -12.85 -8.96
N LEU A 43 13.84 -13.28 -8.28
CA LEU A 43 13.77 -13.24 -6.82
C LEU A 43 14.32 -14.56 -6.27
N GLU A 44 15.22 -14.45 -5.30
CA GLU A 44 15.65 -15.59 -4.51
C GLU A 44 14.53 -16.03 -3.58
N LEU A 45 14.27 -17.33 -3.51
CA LEU A 45 13.27 -17.87 -2.60
C LEU A 45 13.87 -18.10 -1.22
N LEU A 46 13.10 -17.82 -0.18
CA LEU A 46 13.47 -18.14 1.19
C LEU A 46 13.36 -19.66 1.41
N THR A 47 14.50 -20.32 1.43
CA THR A 47 14.57 -21.79 1.63
C THR A 47 14.82 -22.18 3.08
N ASP A 48 15.41 -21.28 3.90
CA ASP A 48 15.61 -21.48 5.32
C ASP A 48 14.33 -21.12 6.09
N ILE A 49 13.84 -22.06 6.88
CA ILE A 49 12.63 -21.86 7.67
C ILE A 49 12.77 -20.75 8.72
N ASN A 50 13.96 -20.55 9.28
CA ASN A 50 14.18 -19.50 10.27
C ASN A 50 14.12 -18.11 9.64
N ILE A 51 14.68 -17.95 8.44
CA ILE A 51 14.59 -16.71 7.68
C ILE A 51 13.13 -16.44 7.28
N HIS A 52 12.42 -17.48 6.84
CA HIS A 52 11.00 -17.36 6.51
C HIS A 52 10.18 -16.89 7.72
N LEU A 53 10.35 -17.53 8.88
CA LEU A 53 9.67 -17.14 10.13
C LEU A 53 10.08 -15.74 10.60
N PHE A 54 11.33 -15.35 10.41
CA PHE A 54 11.79 -13.99 10.72
C PHE A 54 11.04 -12.94 9.88
N VAL A 55 10.97 -13.15 8.56
CA VAL A 55 10.23 -12.25 7.65
C VAL A 55 8.74 -12.23 7.99
N GLU A 56 8.13 -13.39 8.23
CA GLU A 56 6.72 -13.50 8.59
C GLU A 56 6.39 -12.73 9.87
N ARG A 57 7.25 -12.81 10.90
CA ARG A 57 7.09 -12.04 12.14
C ARG A 57 7.27 -10.53 11.91
N GLY A 58 7.99 -10.13 10.87
CA GLY A 58 8.17 -8.73 10.46
C GLY A 58 6.97 -8.17 9.71
N LEU A 59 6.10 -9.01 9.16
CA LEU A 59 4.89 -8.55 8.47
C LEU A 59 3.94 -7.90 9.48
N ARG A 60 3.71 -6.61 9.28
CA ARG A 60 2.81 -5.81 10.11
C ARG A 60 1.61 -5.39 9.29
N GLY A 61 0.47 -5.91 9.67
CA GLY A 61 -0.81 -5.36 9.31
C GLY A 61 -1.47 -4.83 10.57
N GLY A 62 -2.33 -3.85 10.46
CA GLY A 62 -2.94 -3.22 11.61
C GLY A 62 -4.45 -3.14 11.51
N ILE A 63 -5.09 -3.17 12.67
CA ILE A 63 -6.46 -2.72 12.82
C ILE A 63 -6.38 -1.23 13.12
N SER A 64 -7.00 -0.42 12.28
CA SER A 64 -7.19 1.00 12.56
C SER A 64 -8.52 1.19 13.26
N MET A 65 -8.50 1.84 14.42
CA MET A 65 -9.70 2.11 15.21
C MET A 65 -9.63 3.51 15.83
N VAL A 66 -10.78 4.10 16.04
CA VAL A 66 -10.90 5.35 16.79
C VAL A 66 -10.85 5.03 18.28
N SER A 67 -9.70 5.29 18.93
CA SER A 67 -9.51 5.10 20.35
C SER A 67 -10.16 6.23 21.17
N THR A 68 -10.13 7.46 20.66
CA THR A 68 -10.76 8.64 21.27
C THR A 68 -11.92 9.11 20.40
N ARG A 69 -13.14 8.86 20.85
CA ARG A 69 -14.36 9.11 20.06
C ARG A 69 -14.70 10.59 19.89
N HIS A 70 -14.14 11.46 20.72
CA HIS A 70 -14.38 12.89 20.68
C HIS A 70 -13.09 13.63 20.95
N ALA A 71 -12.80 14.64 20.13
CA ALA A 71 -11.74 15.58 20.34
C ALA A 71 -12.23 16.99 19.97
N LYS A 72 -11.88 17.98 20.78
CA LYS A 72 -12.20 19.38 20.51
C LYS A 72 -10.91 20.20 20.59
N ALA A 73 -10.65 20.98 19.56
CA ALA A 73 -9.57 21.95 19.58
C ALA A 73 -9.94 23.14 20.45
N ASN A 74 -8.94 23.78 21.06
CA ASN A 74 -9.06 25.00 21.80
C ASN A 74 -7.98 26.00 21.34
N ASN A 75 -8.30 26.81 20.37
CA ASN A 75 -7.41 27.86 19.85
C ASN A 75 -8.20 29.07 19.37
N GLU A 76 -7.51 30.14 19.06
CA GLU A 76 -8.12 31.44 18.68
C GLU A 76 -9.02 31.40 17.42
N GLN A 77 -8.93 30.32 16.64
CA GLN A 77 -9.77 30.11 15.45
C GLN A 77 -11.07 29.36 15.79
N CYS A 78 -11.20 28.86 17.01
CA CYS A 78 -12.38 28.13 17.44
C CYS A 78 -13.44 29.08 17.95
N PRO A 79 -14.73 28.90 17.59
CA PRO A 79 -15.82 29.76 18.08
C PRO A 79 -15.95 29.81 19.64
N ASP A 80 -15.59 28.70 20.27
CA ASP A 80 -15.70 28.51 21.73
C ASP A 80 -14.31 28.51 22.37
N TYR A 81 -13.42 29.39 21.92
CA TYR A 81 -12.08 29.50 22.47
C TYR A 81 -12.11 29.93 23.95
N ASP A 82 -11.39 29.18 24.77
CA ASP A 82 -11.22 29.43 26.19
C ASP A 82 -9.74 29.74 26.46
N SER A 83 -9.43 30.97 26.81
CA SER A 83 -8.07 31.46 27.06
C SER A 83 -7.44 30.91 28.34
N GLU A 84 -8.24 30.38 29.27
CA GLU A 84 -7.76 29.82 30.54
C GLU A 84 -7.28 28.37 30.37
N LYS A 85 -7.67 27.71 29.26
CA LYS A 85 -7.26 26.35 28.94
C LYS A 85 -6.04 26.28 27.99
N PRO A 86 -5.29 25.20 28.04
CA PRO A 86 -4.17 25.00 27.11
C PRO A 86 -4.63 25.08 25.66
N LYS A 87 -3.85 25.77 24.82
CA LYS A 87 -4.09 25.82 23.37
C LYS A 87 -3.86 24.46 22.76
N THR A 88 -4.83 23.95 22.00
CA THR A 88 -4.78 22.67 21.32
C THR A 88 -5.30 22.79 19.89
N TRP A 89 -4.75 21.97 19.00
CA TRP A 89 -5.14 21.88 17.60
C TRP A 89 -5.47 20.43 17.24
N ILE A 90 -6.40 20.24 16.32
CA ILE A 90 -6.63 18.95 15.68
C ILE A 90 -5.99 19.04 14.29
N GLN A 91 -5.04 18.17 14.02
CA GLN A 91 -4.39 18.09 12.74
C GLN A 91 -4.73 16.74 12.07
N TYR A 92 -5.27 16.81 10.88
CA TYR A 92 -5.48 15.65 10.01
C TYR A 92 -4.27 15.51 9.08
N LEU A 93 -3.60 14.36 9.14
CA LEU A 93 -2.45 14.05 8.30
C LEU A 93 -2.75 12.81 7.48
N ASP A 94 -2.47 12.90 6.19
CA ASP A 94 -2.55 11.78 5.27
C ASP A 94 -1.27 11.69 4.44
N THR A 95 -0.81 10.48 4.21
CA THR A 95 0.37 10.23 3.38
C THR A 95 -0.08 9.87 1.97
N ASN A 96 -0.01 10.83 1.07
CA ASN A 96 -0.40 10.64 -0.31
C ASN A 96 0.45 9.55 -0.98
N ASN A 97 -0.23 8.58 -1.60
CA ASN A 97 0.38 7.50 -2.37
C ASN A 97 1.49 6.73 -1.64
N LEU A 98 1.28 6.40 -0.36
CA LEU A 98 2.25 5.69 0.46
C LEU A 98 2.70 4.36 -0.17
N TYR A 99 1.78 3.60 -0.74
CA TYR A 99 2.11 2.33 -1.40
C TYR A 99 2.98 2.54 -2.65
N GLY A 100 2.69 3.55 -3.46
CA GLY A 100 3.51 3.90 -4.62
C GLY A 100 4.91 4.32 -4.20
N TRP A 101 5.02 5.12 -3.15
CA TRP A 101 6.32 5.48 -2.58
C TRP A 101 7.09 4.26 -2.08
N ALA A 102 6.46 3.36 -1.32
CA ALA A 102 7.09 2.15 -0.80
C ALA A 102 7.59 1.24 -1.94
N LEU A 103 6.79 1.09 -3.01
CA LEU A 103 7.17 0.31 -4.18
C LEU A 103 8.30 0.95 -5.00
N SER A 104 8.51 2.24 -4.89
CA SER A 104 9.62 2.95 -5.55
C SER A 104 10.94 2.84 -4.81
N GLN A 105 10.94 2.34 -3.57
CA GLN A 105 12.15 2.13 -2.78
C GLN A 105 12.91 0.89 -3.26
N LYS A 106 14.17 0.80 -2.86
CA LYS A 106 14.98 -0.40 -3.13
C LYS A 106 14.43 -1.58 -2.33
N LEU A 107 14.04 -2.64 -3.03
CA LEU A 107 13.52 -3.86 -2.44
C LEU A 107 14.58 -4.96 -2.47
N LEU A 108 14.52 -5.85 -1.49
CA LEU A 108 15.41 -7.00 -1.41
C LEU A 108 15.03 -8.02 -2.49
N ILE A 109 16.04 -8.49 -3.24
CA ILE A 109 15.83 -9.48 -4.30
C ILE A 109 16.57 -10.80 -4.06
N GLY A 110 17.49 -10.83 -3.10
CA GLY A 110 18.27 -12.03 -2.80
C GLY A 110 19.41 -11.74 -1.81
N GLY A 111 20.31 -12.72 -1.64
CA GLY A 111 21.42 -12.65 -0.70
C GLY A 111 21.00 -12.92 0.74
N PHE A 112 19.95 -13.67 0.95
CA PHE A 112 19.43 -14.02 2.26
C PHE A 112 20.39 -15.03 2.94
N LYS A 113 21.03 -14.60 4.03
CA LYS A 113 21.95 -15.41 4.83
C LYS A 113 21.67 -15.22 6.31
#